data_d323c6e2748833423cb35d618a7d9816
#
_entry.id   d323c6e2748833423cb35d618a7d9816
#
_cell.length_a   1.000
_cell.length_b   1.000
_cell.length_c   1.000
_cell.angle_alpha   90.00
_cell.angle_beta   90.00
_cell.angle_gamma   90.00
#
_symmetry.space_group_name_H-M   'P 1'
#
loop_
_entity.id
_entity.type
_entity.pdbx_description
1 polymer ?
#
loop_
_entity_poly.entity_id
_entity_poly.type
_entity_poly.pdbx_seq_one_letter_code
_entity_poly.pdbx_strand_id
1 'polypeptide(L)'
;LRFARDAAAGYPLRTSLSVLAMAIGVAAVVVLTALGDGARRYVVDQFSALGSNLVIVLPGRSATGGFSPANALTTTPRDLTVDDAFALTRLPSVRRVAPLAAGNSEISANGRLREVVVAGTASTYLDIRSFRMAQGSFLPDADWSRGAPVAVIGSKIKEEIFGGNPAVGELVRL
;
A
#
# COMPACT_ATOMS: atom_id res chain seq x y z
N LEU A 1 21.72 52.04 17.41
CA LEU A 1 22.40 50.83 16.92
C LEU A 1 23.85 50.72 17.40
N ARG A 2 24.66 51.81 17.44
CA ARG A 2 26.05 51.80 17.95
C ARG A 2 26.10 51.42 19.44
N PHE A 3 25.24 52.01 20.27
CA PHE A 3 25.19 51.78 21.71
C PHE A 3 24.86 50.32 22.07
N ALA A 4 23.95 49.67 21.33
CA ALA A 4 23.60 48.28 21.53
C ALA A 4 24.74 47.32 21.16
N ARG A 5 25.54 47.68 20.16
CA ARG A 5 26.71 46.94 19.72
C ARG A 5 27.87 47.03 20.73
N ASP A 6 28.07 48.21 21.28
CA ASP A 6 29.12 48.46 22.27
C ASP A 6 28.77 47.78 23.63
N ALA A 7 27.49 47.76 24.00
CA ALA A 7 27.00 47.04 25.18
C ALA A 7 27.12 45.50 25.02
N ALA A 8 26.91 45.00 23.81
CA ALA A 8 27.09 43.58 23.53
C ALA A 8 28.57 43.16 23.51
N ALA A 9 29.46 44.04 23.07
CA ALA A 9 30.89 43.79 23.05
C ALA A 9 31.55 43.87 24.43
N GLY A 10 30.93 44.59 25.39
CA GLY A 10 31.44 44.75 26.74
C GLY A 10 31.37 43.50 27.62
N TYR A 11 30.44 42.56 27.32
CA TYR A 11 30.27 41.29 28.07
C TYR A 11 30.07 40.12 27.10
N PRO A 12 31.12 39.64 26.42
CA PRO A 12 31.01 38.68 25.33
C PRO A 12 30.44 37.34 25.82
N LEU A 13 30.75 36.89 27.01
CA LEU A 13 30.20 35.63 27.56
C LEU A 13 28.69 35.70 27.81
N ARG A 14 28.18 36.82 28.30
CA ARG A 14 26.74 37.00 28.53
C ARG A 14 25.98 37.05 27.21
N THR A 15 26.53 37.76 26.24
CA THR A 15 25.93 37.89 24.92
C THR A 15 25.91 36.57 24.19
N SER A 16 27.01 35.81 24.23
CA SER A 16 27.08 34.47 23.60
C SER A 16 26.12 33.47 24.23
N LEU A 17 25.97 33.47 25.55
CA LEU A 17 25.01 32.62 26.24
C LEU A 17 23.56 32.98 25.89
N SER A 18 23.24 34.27 25.80
CA SER A 18 21.89 34.71 25.42
C SER A 18 21.56 34.35 23.98
N VAL A 19 22.51 34.52 23.06
CA VAL A 19 22.34 34.11 21.64
C VAL A 19 22.19 32.62 21.54
N LEU A 20 23.00 31.84 22.26
CA LEU A 20 22.93 30.38 22.26
C LEU A 20 21.58 29.89 22.79
N ALA A 21 21.10 30.46 23.90
CA ALA A 21 19.79 30.10 24.46
C ALA A 21 18.65 30.39 23.47
N MET A 22 18.70 31.54 22.80
CA MET A 22 17.71 31.91 21.78
C MET A 22 17.79 30.99 20.55
N ALA A 23 19.00 30.66 20.09
CA ALA A 23 19.22 29.75 18.97
C ALA A 23 18.70 28.34 19.27
N ILE A 24 18.91 27.81 20.47
CA ILE A 24 18.38 26.53 20.92
C ILE A 24 16.83 26.56 20.92
N GLY A 25 16.25 27.63 21.45
CA GLY A 25 14.78 27.78 21.45
C GLY A 25 14.17 27.79 20.05
N VAL A 26 14.75 28.55 19.14
CA VAL A 26 14.29 28.59 17.74
C VAL A 26 14.51 27.22 17.06
N ALA A 27 15.68 26.63 17.25
CA ALA A 27 15.98 25.32 16.68
C ALA A 27 14.99 24.24 17.17
N ALA A 28 14.64 24.23 18.45
CA ALA A 28 13.68 23.29 19.01
C ALA A 28 12.28 23.42 18.36
N VAL A 29 11.82 24.64 18.14
CA VAL A 29 10.53 24.89 17.47
C VAL A 29 10.57 24.42 16.02
N VAL A 30 11.64 24.72 15.28
CA VAL A 30 11.81 24.32 13.89
C VAL A 30 11.83 22.80 13.76
N VAL A 31 12.58 22.11 14.62
CA VAL A 31 12.64 20.64 14.64
C VAL A 31 11.27 20.05 14.95
N LEU A 32 10.57 20.58 15.95
CA LEU A 32 9.25 20.07 16.34
C LEU A 32 8.21 20.25 15.22
N THR A 33 8.19 21.40 14.55
CA THR A 33 7.27 21.66 13.44
C THR A 33 7.61 20.79 12.22
N ALA A 34 8.89 20.64 11.89
CA ALA A 34 9.35 19.77 10.80
C ALA A 34 8.98 18.29 11.06
N LEU A 35 9.13 17.83 12.31
CA LEU A 35 8.74 16.47 12.70
C LEU A 35 7.22 16.28 12.59
N GLY A 36 6.43 17.26 13.02
CA GLY A 36 4.97 17.24 12.90
C GLY A 36 4.50 17.17 11.43
N ASP A 37 5.08 18.00 10.57
CA ASP A 37 4.78 17.98 9.14
C ASP A 37 5.22 16.68 8.46
N GLY A 38 6.37 16.16 8.84
CA GLY A 38 6.88 14.86 8.36
C GLY A 38 5.95 13.72 8.74
N ALA A 39 5.54 13.64 10.00
CA ALA A 39 4.60 12.63 10.48
C ALA A 39 3.23 12.74 9.78
N ARG A 40 2.71 13.95 9.61
CA ARG A 40 1.46 14.18 8.88
C ARG A 40 1.53 13.69 7.44
N ARG A 41 2.60 14.03 6.72
CA ARG A 41 2.80 13.58 5.32
C ARG A 41 2.90 12.06 5.25
N TYR A 42 3.66 11.45 6.14
CA TYR A 42 3.79 9.99 6.21
C TYR A 42 2.43 9.29 6.39
N VAL A 43 1.60 9.80 7.31
CA VAL A 43 0.25 9.25 7.54
C VAL A 43 -0.62 9.45 6.29
N VAL A 44 -0.67 10.65 5.71
CA VAL A 44 -1.46 10.93 4.51
C VAL A 44 -1.03 10.06 3.33
N ASP A 45 0.28 9.86 3.14
CA ASP A 45 0.81 9.01 2.06
C ASP A 45 0.43 7.53 2.27
N GLN A 46 0.45 7.04 3.51
CA GLN A 46 -0.01 5.68 3.83
C GLN A 46 -1.50 5.48 3.51
N PHE A 47 -2.35 6.45 3.84
CA PHE A 47 -3.78 6.39 3.51
C PHE A 47 -4.05 6.60 2.01
N SER A 48 -3.28 7.44 1.34
CA SER A 48 -3.41 7.67 -0.10
C SER A 48 -3.02 6.43 -0.90
N ALA A 49 -2.06 5.63 -0.41
CA ALA A 49 -1.68 4.36 -1.01
C ALA A 49 -2.80 3.30 -0.94
N LEU A 50 -3.71 3.40 0.03
CA LEU A 50 -4.89 2.54 0.14
C LEU A 50 -6.02 2.93 -0.82
N GLY A 51 -5.97 4.12 -1.45
CA GLY A 51 -7.00 4.66 -2.34
C GLY A 51 -8.15 5.30 -1.57
N SER A 52 -8.34 6.60 -1.72
CA SER A 52 -9.36 7.37 -0.98
C SER A 52 -10.81 6.98 -1.28
N ASN A 53 -11.07 6.25 -2.38
CA ASN A 53 -12.39 5.88 -2.86
C ASN A 53 -12.56 4.35 -3.03
N LEU A 54 -11.79 3.58 -2.28
CA LEU A 54 -11.87 2.12 -2.31
C LEU A 54 -12.92 1.62 -1.32
N VAL A 55 -13.89 0.86 -1.82
CA VAL A 55 -14.84 0.11 -1.02
C VAL A 55 -14.54 -1.38 -1.16
N ILE A 56 -14.31 -2.06 -0.05
CA ILE A 56 -14.08 -3.50 -0.01
C ILE A 56 -15.35 -4.16 0.47
N VAL A 57 -15.93 -5.02 -0.37
CA VAL A 57 -17.10 -5.83 -0.03
C VAL A 57 -16.60 -7.21 0.36
N LEU A 58 -16.86 -7.61 1.59
CA LEU A 58 -16.48 -8.92 2.11
C LEU A 58 -17.73 -9.76 2.35
N PRO A 59 -17.67 -11.07 2.12
CA PRO A 59 -18.73 -11.97 2.52
C PRO A 59 -18.80 -12.02 4.05
N GLY A 60 -20.01 -12.02 4.60
CA GLY A 60 -20.22 -12.20 6.04
C GLY A 60 -21.24 -11.27 6.67
N ARG A 61 -21.63 -11.60 7.90
CA ARG A 61 -22.43 -10.72 8.76
C ARG A 61 -21.49 -9.86 9.60
N SER A 62 -21.51 -8.55 9.41
CA SER A 62 -20.94 -7.63 10.37
C SER A 62 -21.90 -7.50 11.56
N ALA A 63 -21.71 -8.32 12.57
CA ALA A 63 -22.31 -8.05 13.87
C ALA A 63 -21.46 -6.99 14.57
N THR A 64 -21.91 -5.74 14.57
CA THR A 64 -21.58 -4.61 15.47
C THR A 64 -20.14 -4.47 16.03
N GLY A 65 -19.11 -4.98 15.39
CA GLY A 65 -17.77 -5.05 15.99
C GLY A 65 -16.61 -4.76 15.05
N GLY A 66 -16.71 -3.76 14.16
CA GLY A 66 -15.55 -3.32 13.37
C GLY A 66 -15.02 -4.36 12.35
N PHE A 67 -14.18 -3.88 11.46
CA PHE A 67 -13.46 -4.73 10.52
C PHE A 67 -12.45 -5.61 11.28
N SER A 68 -12.68 -6.92 11.28
CA SER A 68 -11.71 -7.92 11.72
C SER A 68 -11.33 -8.80 10.55
N PRO A 69 -10.06 -8.87 10.16
CA PRO A 69 -9.61 -9.79 9.10
C PRO A 69 -9.91 -11.26 9.40
N ALA A 70 -9.98 -11.63 10.68
CA ALA A 70 -10.33 -12.98 11.12
C ALA A 70 -11.78 -13.34 10.81
N ASN A 71 -12.70 -12.38 10.81
CA ASN A 71 -14.12 -12.60 10.48
C ASN A 71 -14.36 -12.79 8.97
N ALA A 72 -13.42 -12.36 8.13
CA ALA A 72 -13.48 -12.59 6.69
C ALA A 72 -13.21 -14.06 6.30
N LEU A 73 -12.64 -14.84 7.23
CA LEU A 73 -12.32 -16.26 7.05
C LEU A 73 -13.32 -17.20 7.73
N THR A 74 -14.32 -16.66 8.44
CA THR A 74 -15.35 -17.46 9.11
C THR A 74 -16.50 -17.77 8.17
N THR A 75 -17.13 -18.94 8.35
CA THR A 75 -18.23 -19.47 7.58
C THR A 75 -19.33 -18.44 7.34
N THR A 76 -19.46 -18.03 6.09
CA THR A 76 -20.50 -17.11 5.65
C THR A 76 -21.73 -17.88 5.20
N PRO A 77 -22.96 -17.39 5.47
CA PRO A 77 -24.17 -18.06 4.99
C PRO A 77 -24.31 -18.07 3.46
N ARG A 78 -23.62 -17.15 2.77
CA ARG A 78 -23.59 -17.05 1.31
C ARG A 78 -22.27 -16.43 0.87
N ASP A 79 -21.59 -17.10 -0.03
CA ASP A 79 -20.40 -16.59 -0.70
C ASP A 79 -20.77 -15.53 -1.73
N LEU A 80 -19.85 -14.57 -1.94
CA LEU A 80 -19.97 -13.63 -3.04
C LEU A 80 -19.63 -14.32 -4.34
N THR A 81 -20.44 -14.09 -5.35
CA THR A 81 -20.28 -14.68 -6.69
C THR A 81 -19.73 -13.64 -7.68
N VAL A 82 -19.22 -14.12 -8.81
CA VAL A 82 -18.82 -13.25 -9.92
C VAL A 82 -20.01 -12.46 -10.46
N ASP A 83 -21.23 -13.02 -10.44
CA ASP A 83 -22.43 -12.32 -10.84
C ASP A 83 -22.78 -11.13 -9.93
N ASP A 84 -22.51 -11.26 -8.63
CA ASP A 84 -22.65 -10.14 -7.69
C ASP A 84 -21.68 -9.01 -8.05
N ALA A 85 -20.46 -9.34 -8.46
CA ALA A 85 -19.49 -8.35 -8.93
C ALA A 85 -19.94 -7.68 -10.24
N PHE A 86 -20.52 -8.43 -11.17
CA PHE A 86 -21.12 -7.85 -12.38
C PHE A 86 -22.31 -6.94 -12.08
N ALA A 87 -23.12 -7.28 -11.08
CA ALA A 87 -24.22 -6.41 -10.66
C ALA A 87 -23.72 -5.04 -10.16
N LEU A 88 -22.58 -5.00 -9.48
CA LEU A 88 -21.96 -3.75 -9.01
C LEU A 88 -21.48 -2.85 -10.17
N THR A 89 -21.05 -3.42 -11.31
CA THR A 89 -20.63 -2.60 -12.45
C THR A 89 -21.75 -1.79 -13.08
N ARG A 90 -23.01 -2.15 -12.82
CA ARG A 90 -24.19 -1.43 -13.33
C ARG A 90 -24.54 -0.17 -12.53
N LEU A 91 -23.92 0.01 -11.36
CA LEU A 91 -24.20 1.17 -10.50
C LEU A 91 -23.44 2.40 -11.03
N PRO A 92 -24.11 3.54 -11.25
CA PRO A 92 -23.46 4.73 -11.82
C PRO A 92 -22.41 5.37 -10.89
N SER A 93 -22.50 5.09 -9.60
CA SER A 93 -21.51 5.56 -8.62
C SER A 93 -20.27 4.67 -8.53
N VAL A 94 -20.28 3.49 -9.13
CA VAL A 94 -19.17 2.54 -9.14
C VAL A 94 -18.34 2.71 -10.41
N ARG A 95 -17.10 3.09 -10.27
CA ARG A 95 -16.21 3.38 -11.40
C ARG A 95 -15.51 2.13 -11.93
N ARG A 96 -15.06 1.27 -11.05
CA ARG A 96 -14.39 0.00 -11.37
C ARG A 96 -14.70 -1.03 -10.31
N VAL A 97 -14.77 -2.27 -10.74
CA VAL A 97 -14.95 -3.44 -9.87
C VAL A 97 -13.83 -4.44 -10.18
N ALA A 98 -13.29 -5.06 -9.17
CA ALA A 98 -12.39 -6.20 -9.31
C ALA A 98 -12.82 -7.28 -8.32
N PRO A 99 -13.31 -8.43 -8.78
CA PRO A 99 -13.51 -9.57 -7.92
C PRO A 99 -12.15 -10.04 -7.40
N LEU A 100 -12.12 -10.53 -6.17
CA LEU A 100 -10.91 -11.03 -5.53
C LEU A 100 -11.22 -12.33 -4.81
N ALA A 101 -10.55 -13.41 -5.22
CA ALA A 101 -10.53 -14.67 -4.51
C ALA A 101 -9.08 -14.91 -4.04
N ALA A 102 -8.88 -15.18 -2.76
CA ALA A 102 -7.55 -15.39 -2.20
C ALA A 102 -7.47 -16.77 -1.54
N GLY A 103 -6.33 -17.42 -1.71
CA GLY A 103 -6.03 -18.70 -1.10
C GLY A 103 -4.52 -18.90 -0.98
N ASN A 104 -4.12 -19.89 -0.20
CA ASN A 104 -2.73 -20.32 -0.12
C ASN A 104 -2.46 -21.42 -1.12
N SER A 105 -1.35 -21.34 -1.83
CA SER A 105 -0.88 -22.37 -2.74
C SER A 105 0.64 -22.42 -2.75
N GLU A 106 1.19 -23.52 -3.21
CA GLU A 106 2.63 -23.65 -3.44
C GLU A 106 2.95 -23.25 -4.87
N ILE A 107 3.83 -22.27 -5.04
CA ILE A 107 4.39 -21.94 -6.33
C ILE A 107 5.71 -22.66 -6.53
N SER A 108 5.87 -23.29 -7.68
CA SER A 108 7.13 -23.94 -8.05
C SER A 108 7.61 -23.52 -9.43
N ALA A 109 8.90 -23.21 -9.52
CA ALA A 109 9.63 -22.96 -10.74
C ALA A 109 11.14 -23.15 -10.50
N ASN A 110 11.89 -23.55 -11.51
CA ASN A 110 13.36 -23.71 -11.46
C ASN A 110 13.84 -24.63 -10.30
N GLY A 111 13.06 -25.65 -9.93
CA GLY A 111 13.39 -26.54 -8.83
C GLY A 111 13.26 -25.94 -7.43
N ARG A 112 12.73 -24.74 -7.32
CA ARG A 112 12.43 -24.06 -6.05
C ARG A 112 10.93 -24.07 -5.81
N LEU A 113 10.55 -24.21 -4.55
CA LEU A 113 9.16 -24.31 -4.10
C LEU A 113 8.95 -23.32 -2.96
N ARG A 114 7.81 -22.62 -2.97
CA ARG A 114 7.44 -21.68 -1.92
C ARG A 114 5.93 -21.63 -1.74
N GLU A 115 5.50 -21.62 -0.49
CA GLU A 115 4.13 -21.31 -0.13
C GLU A 115 3.87 -19.80 -0.26
N VAL A 116 2.81 -19.44 -0.97
CA VAL A 116 2.43 -18.05 -1.26
C VAL A 116 0.92 -17.87 -1.16
N VAL A 117 0.51 -16.65 -0.89
CA VAL A 117 -0.89 -16.28 -1.07
C VAL A 117 -1.13 -15.99 -2.55
N VAL A 118 -2.03 -16.73 -3.15
CA VAL A 118 -2.48 -16.55 -4.53
C VAL A 118 -3.80 -15.79 -4.51
N ALA A 119 -3.87 -14.74 -5.31
CA ALA A 119 -5.06 -13.92 -5.47
C ALA A 119 -5.54 -13.98 -6.93
N GLY A 120 -6.70 -14.59 -7.15
CA GLY A 120 -7.42 -14.52 -8.42
C GLY A 120 -8.17 -13.19 -8.52
N THR A 121 -7.95 -12.44 -9.59
CA THR A 121 -8.56 -11.13 -9.78
C THR A 121 -8.63 -10.73 -11.26
N ALA A 122 -9.23 -9.57 -11.55
CA ALA A 122 -9.36 -9.02 -12.90
C ALA A 122 -8.27 -7.98 -13.23
N SER A 123 -8.15 -7.64 -14.53
CA SER A 123 -7.24 -6.60 -15.05
C SER A 123 -7.39 -5.25 -14.33
N THR A 124 -8.61 -4.89 -13.96
CA THR A 124 -8.96 -3.64 -13.26
C THR A 124 -8.33 -3.50 -11.86
N TYR A 125 -7.89 -4.60 -11.26
CA TYR A 125 -7.30 -4.61 -9.92
C TYR A 125 -6.03 -3.76 -9.82
N LEU A 126 -5.20 -3.75 -10.86
CA LEU A 126 -3.98 -2.94 -10.91
C LEU A 126 -4.29 -1.45 -10.69
N ASP A 127 -5.29 -0.95 -11.42
CA ASP A 127 -5.69 0.46 -11.34
C ASP A 127 -6.35 0.80 -10.00
N ILE A 128 -7.22 -0.10 -9.51
CA ILE A 128 -7.92 0.10 -8.23
C ILE A 128 -6.93 0.20 -7.07
N ARG A 129 -5.88 -0.64 -7.10
CA ARG A 129 -4.84 -0.66 -6.07
C ARG A 129 -3.69 0.29 -6.35
N SER A 130 -3.71 0.99 -7.49
CA SER A 130 -2.62 1.87 -7.93
C SER A 130 -1.24 1.19 -7.94
N PHE A 131 -1.22 -0.11 -8.23
CA PHE A 131 0.03 -0.86 -8.35
C PHE A 131 0.76 -0.50 -9.63
N ARG A 132 2.07 -0.65 -9.61
CA ARG A 132 2.93 -0.44 -10.78
C ARG A 132 3.62 -1.74 -11.15
N MET A 133 3.65 -2.02 -12.45
CA MET A 133 4.43 -3.13 -12.98
C MET A 133 5.89 -2.71 -13.09
N ALA A 134 6.79 -3.56 -12.61
CA ALA A 134 8.23 -3.37 -12.77
C ALA A 134 8.71 -3.94 -14.12
N GLN A 135 8.12 -5.05 -14.57
CA GLN A 135 8.45 -5.74 -15.82
C GLN A 135 7.20 -6.42 -16.38
N GLY A 136 7.10 -6.49 -17.70
CA GLY A 136 5.98 -7.14 -18.37
C GLY A 136 4.67 -6.34 -18.32
N SER A 137 3.55 -7.04 -18.46
CA SER A 137 2.19 -6.50 -18.39
C SER A 137 1.40 -7.18 -17.29
N PHE A 138 0.35 -6.52 -16.82
CA PHE A 138 -0.60 -7.10 -15.87
C PHE A 138 -1.52 -8.10 -16.58
N LEU A 139 -2.46 -8.67 -15.82
CA LEU A 139 -3.44 -9.62 -16.33
C LEU A 139 -4.20 -9.04 -17.54
N PRO A 140 -4.41 -9.83 -18.61
CA PRO A 140 -5.19 -9.39 -19.75
C PRO A 140 -6.65 -9.16 -19.36
N ASP A 141 -7.34 -8.35 -20.15
CA ASP A 141 -8.78 -8.20 -20.02
C ASP A 141 -9.45 -9.45 -20.56
N ALA A 142 -9.98 -10.25 -19.68
CA ALA A 142 -10.59 -11.55 -19.96
C ALA A 142 -11.90 -11.70 -19.18
N ASP A 143 -12.71 -12.64 -19.61
CA ASP A 143 -13.93 -13.02 -18.89
C ASP A 143 -13.57 -13.53 -17.50
N TRP A 144 -14.13 -12.92 -16.47
CA TRP A 144 -13.86 -13.24 -15.05
C TRP A 144 -14.23 -14.68 -14.68
N SER A 145 -15.16 -15.29 -15.45
CA SER A 145 -15.58 -16.68 -15.23
C SER A 145 -14.60 -17.72 -15.80
N ARG A 146 -13.78 -17.33 -16.79
CA ARG A 146 -12.88 -18.27 -17.47
C ARG A 146 -11.43 -18.15 -17.02
N GLY A 147 -11.01 -16.94 -16.64
CA GLY A 147 -9.62 -16.65 -16.35
C GLY A 147 -8.68 -16.83 -17.54
N ALA A 148 -7.45 -16.44 -17.38
CA ALA A 148 -6.37 -16.65 -18.33
C ALA A 148 -5.24 -17.44 -17.66
N PRO A 149 -4.52 -18.32 -18.36
CA PRO A 149 -3.42 -19.10 -17.80
C PRO A 149 -2.15 -18.25 -17.66
N VAL A 150 -2.27 -17.11 -17.00
CA VAL A 150 -1.18 -16.15 -16.77
C VAL A 150 -1.16 -15.74 -15.30
N ALA A 151 0.03 -15.50 -14.77
CA ALA A 151 0.22 -15.08 -13.41
C ALA A 151 1.14 -13.86 -13.35
N VAL A 152 0.87 -12.98 -12.40
CA VAL A 152 1.73 -11.85 -12.04
C VAL A 152 2.33 -12.15 -10.68
N ILE A 153 3.64 -12.14 -10.58
CA ILE A 153 4.36 -12.43 -9.35
C ILE A 153 4.93 -11.16 -8.72
N GLY A 154 4.94 -11.09 -7.40
CA GLY A 154 5.57 -9.99 -6.67
C GLY A 154 7.10 -10.01 -6.81
N SER A 155 7.73 -8.85 -6.68
CA SER A 155 9.20 -8.70 -6.79
C SER A 155 9.96 -9.63 -5.85
N LYS A 156 9.48 -9.80 -4.62
CA LYS A 156 10.10 -10.68 -3.64
C LYS A 156 10.06 -12.16 -4.07
N ILE A 157 8.93 -12.62 -4.60
CA ILE A 157 8.77 -13.99 -5.12
C ILE A 157 9.66 -14.19 -6.34
N LYS A 158 9.74 -13.18 -7.22
CA LYS A 158 10.67 -13.22 -8.36
C LYS A 158 12.11 -13.41 -7.90
N GLU A 159 12.58 -12.65 -6.91
CA GLU A 159 13.93 -12.77 -6.39
C GLU A 159 14.21 -14.14 -5.77
N GLU A 160 13.26 -14.70 -5.05
CA GLU A 160 13.44 -15.97 -4.35
C GLU A 160 13.39 -17.19 -5.29
N ILE A 161 12.52 -17.17 -6.30
CA ILE A 161 12.33 -18.30 -7.22
C ILE A 161 13.27 -18.19 -8.44
N PHE A 162 13.37 -16.98 -9.03
CA PHE A 162 14.13 -16.77 -10.26
C PHE A 162 15.51 -16.14 -10.01
N GLY A 163 15.72 -15.52 -8.82
CA GLY A 163 16.97 -14.79 -8.53
C GLY A 163 17.19 -13.64 -9.50
N GLY A 164 18.35 -13.63 -10.15
CA GLY A 164 18.70 -12.63 -11.18
C GLY A 164 18.17 -12.92 -12.58
N ASN A 165 17.55 -14.07 -12.81
CA ASN A 165 17.07 -14.46 -14.14
C ASN A 165 15.77 -13.72 -14.53
N PRO A 166 15.50 -13.51 -15.82
CA PRO A 166 14.22 -13.01 -16.29
C PRO A 166 13.11 -14.00 -15.92
N ALA A 167 12.00 -13.48 -15.42
CA ALA A 167 10.83 -14.28 -15.03
C ALA A 167 9.65 -14.10 -16.00
N VAL A 168 9.70 -13.09 -16.87
CA VAL A 168 8.64 -12.82 -17.84
C VAL A 168 8.70 -13.86 -18.96
N GLY A 169 7.57 -14.54 -19.18
CA GLY A 169 7.46 -15.62 -20.16
C GLY A 169 7.81 -17.01 -19.63
N GLU A 170 8.28 -17.12 -18.38
CA GLU A 170 8.58 -18.40 -17.77
C GLU A 170 7.33 -19.08 -17.20
N LEU A 171 7.35 -20.39 -17.16
CA LEU A 171 6.24 -21.20 -16.63
C LEU A 171 6.39 -21.35 -15.11
N VAL A 172 5.30 -21.11 -14.41
CA VAL A 172 5.17 -21.39 -12.98
C VAL A 172 4.04 -22.40 -12.77
N ARG A 173 4.24 -23.30 -11.82
CA ARG A 173 3.20 -24.26 -11.40
C ARG A 173 2.65 -23.76 -10.06
N LEU A 174 1.35 -23.70 -9.99
CA LEU A 174 0.56 -23.38 -8.80
C LEU A 174 -0.17 -24.64 -8.32
#